data_64ec229cb05df14b77fc76ad07901023
#
_entry.id   64ec229cb05df14b77fc76ad07901023
#
_cell.length_a   1.000
_cell.length_b   1.000
_cell.length_c   1.000
_cell.angle_alpha   90.00
_cell.angle_beta   90.00
_cell.angle_gamma   90.00
#
_symmetry.space_group_name_H-M   'P 1'
#
loop_
_entity.id
_entity.type
_entity.pdbx_description
1 polymer ?
#
loop_
_entity_poly.entity_id
_entity_poly.type
_entity_poly.pdbx_seq_one_letter_code
_entity_poly.pdbx_strand_id
1 'polypeptide(L)' 'KSKQYPTEVKTRAIELLIESQKDYPSMWAAIQAIAPKFGCTPETLRSWHQKHLAKQNPVTVSTES' A
#
# COMPACT_ATOMS: atom_id res chain seq x y z
N LYS A 1 -4.87 4.41 19.69
CA LYS A 1 -5.55 4.11 19.00
C LYS A 1 -5.30 4.29 17.62
N SER A 2 -5.77 3.68 16.77
CA SER A 2 -5.41 3.78 15.44
C SER A 2 -5.99 4.98 14.81
N LYS A 3 -5.22 5.64 13.96
CA LYS A 3 -5.70 6.72 13.21
C LYS A 3 -6.44 6.22 12.04
N GLN A 4 -7.47 6.91 11.65
CA GLN A 4 -8.21 6.56 10.46
C GLN A 4 -7.89 7.53 9.38
N TYR A 5 -7.62 7.04 8.19
CA TYR A 5 -7.29 7.86 7.05
C TYR A 5 -8.43 7.82 6.04
N PRO A 6 -8.72 8.95 5.37
CA PRO A 6 -9.75 8.96 4.35
C PRO A 6 -9.39 8.01 3.20
N THR A 7 -10.40 7.50 2.54
CA THR A 7 -10.19 6.62 1.40
C THR A 7 -9.34 7.30 0.33
N GLU A 8 -9.53 8.58 0.14
CA GLU A 8 -8.75 9.32 -0.82
C GLU A 8 -7.27 9.23 -0.53
N VAL A 9 -6.87 9.37 0.72
CA VAL A 9 -5.48 9.31 1.09
C VAL A 9 -4.92 7.92 0.82
N LYS A 10 -5.69 6.90 1.18
CA LYS A 10 -5.24 5.53 0.94
C LYS A 10 -5.04 5.28 -0.54
N THR A 11 -6.00 5.69 -1.34
CA THR A 11 -5.93 5.46 -2.77
C THR A 11 -4.74 6.17 -3.38
N ARG A 12 -4.53 7.43 -3.01
CA ARG A 12 -3.41 8.17 -3.54
C ARG A 12 -2.09 7.55 -3.14
N ALA A 13 -1.99 7.12 -1.89
CA ALA A 13 -0.75 6.53 -1.42
C ALA A 13 -0.45 5.26 -2.21
N ILE A 14 -1.46 4.44 -2.44
CA ILE A 14 -1.28 3.20 -3.17
C ILE A 14 -0.90 3.48 -4.62
N GLU A 15 -1.56 4.44 -5.24
CA GLU A 15 -1.26 4.76 -6.62
C GLU A 15 0.16 5.28 -6.77
N LEU A 16 0.56 6.16 -5.88
CA LEU A 16 1.91 6.67 -5.93
C LEU A 16 2.92 5.57 -5.69
N LEU A 17 2.60 4.67 -4.78
CA LEU A 17 3.49 3.55 -4.49
C LEU A 17 3.69 2.70 -5.74
N ILE A 18 2.62 2.37 -6.42
CA ILE A 18 2.70 1.54 -7.60
C ILE A 18 3.51 2.23 -8.69
N GLU A 19 3.31 3.51 -8.86
CA GLU A 19 4.03 4.24 -9.89
C GLU A 19 5.50 4.39 -9.55
N SER A 20 5.81 4.52 -8.27
CA SER A 20 7.18 4.78 -7.87
C SER A 20 8.00 3.53 -7.64
N GLN A 21 7.34 2.37 -7.51
CA GLN A 21 8.08 1.18 -7.12
C GLN A 21 9.20 0.85 -8.09
N LYS A 22 9.06 1.21 -9.34
CA LYS A 22 10.10 0.90 -10.30
C LYS A 22 11.33 1.76 -10.09
N ASP A 23 11.20 2.86 -9.36
CA ASP A 23 12.34 3.73 -9.08
C ASP A 23 13.11 3.27 -7.85
N TYR A 24 12.65 2.23 -7.20
CA TYR A 24 13.28 1.74 -5.99
C TYR A 24 13.68 0.29 -6.16
N PRO A 25 14.71 -0.13 -5.44
CA PRO A 25 15.19 -1.51 -5.59
C PRO A 25 14.22 -2.55 -5.08
N SER A 26 13.27 -2.17 -4.23
CA SER A 26 12.30 -3.13 -3.72
C SER A 26 11.04 -2.42 -3.34
N MET A 27 9.97 -3.19 -3.21
CA MET A 27 8.71 -2.63 -2.78
C MET A 27 8.81 -2.02 -1.39
N TRP A 28 9.55 -2.66 -0.51
CA TRP A 28 9.70 -2.14 0.84
C TRP A 28 10.40 -0.79 0.85
N ALA A 29 11.40 -0.64 -0.01
CA ALA A 29 12.09 0.64 -0.10
C ALA A 29 11.13 1.72 -0.58
N ALA A 30 10.28 1.41 -1.55
CA ALA A 30 9.31 2.37 -2.02
C ALA A 30 8.32 2.72 -0.92
N ILE A 31 7.89 1.73 -0.18
CA ILE A 31 6.94 1.96 0.91
C ILE A 31 7.54 2.89 1.95
N GLN A 32 8.78 2.65 2.31
CA GLN A 32 9.43 3.49 3.31
C GLN A 32 9.61 4.92 2.82
N ALA A 33 9.77 5.10 1.52
CA ALA A 33 9.93 6.43 0.98
C ALA A 33 8.61 7.18 0.90
N ILE A 34 7.54 6.47 0.62
CA ILE A 34 6.26 7.10 0.38
C ILE A 34 5.42 7.28 1.63
N ALA A 35 5.47 6.32 2.54
CA ALA A 35 4.63 6.40 3.73
C ALA A 35 4.73 7.74 4.47
N PRO A 36 5.91 8.29 4.69
CA PRO A 36 5.99 9.57 5.40
C PRO A 36 5.33 10.71 4.67
N LYS A 37 5.24 10.63 3.35
CA LYS A 37 4.62 11.69 2.59
C LYS A 37 3.15 11.80 2.90
N PHE A 38 2.53 10.71 3.31
CA PHE A 38 1.13 10.70 3.64
C PHE A 38 0.90 10.65 5.14
N GLY A 39 1.96 10.74 5.92
CA GLY A 39 1.81 10.77 7.37
C GLY A 39 1.46 9.42 7.97
N CYS A 40 1.80 8.34 7.30
CA CYS A 40 1.53 7.01 7.85
C CYS A 40 2.82 6.23 8.00
N THR A 41 2.75 5.12 8.70
CA THR A 41 3.92 4.29 8.87
C THR A 41 4.07 3.37 7.67
N PRO A 42 5.28 2.89 7.41
CA PRO A 42 5.48 1.97 6.29
C PRO A 42 4.61 0.73 6.40
N GLU A 43 4.41 0.23 7.60
CA GLU A 43 3.59 -0.94 7.78
C GLU A 43 2.14 -0.69 7.41
N THR A 44 1.64 0.49 7.73
CA THR A 44 0.29 0.85 7.37
C THR A 44 0.14 0.89 5.85
N LEU A 45 1.08 1.52 5.17
CA LEU A 45 1.01 1.61 3.72
C LEU A 45 1.11 0.23 3.09
N ARG A 46 1.98 -0.62 3.64
CA ARG A 46 2.11 -1.97 3.13
C ARG A 46 0.79 -2.72 3.24
N SER A 47 0.13 -2.57 4.38
CA SER A 47 -1.15 -3.23 4.59
C SER A 47 -2.18 -2.76 3.56
N TRP A 48 -2.24 -1.47 3.33
CA TRP A 48 -3.16 -0.93 2.33
C TRP A 48 -2.87 -1.52 0.95
N HIS A 49 -1.59 -1.61 0.61
CA HIS A 49 -1.21 -2.11 -0.70
C HIS A 49 -1.60 -3.57 -0.85
N GLN A 50 -1.40 -4.36 0.20
CA GLN A 50 -1.78 -5.76 0.14
C GLN A 50 -3.27 -5.94 -0.04
N LYS A 51 -4.06 -5.13 0.64
CA LYS A 51 -5.51 -5.21 0.48
C LYS A 51 -5.92 -4.80 -0.92
N HIS A 52 -5.23 -3.82 -1.47
CA HIS A 52 -5.53 -3.38 -2.81
C HIS A 52 -5.26 -4.48 -3.81
N LEU A 53 -4.15 -5.18 -3.65
CA LEU A 53 -3.83 -6.28 -4.54
C LEU A 53 -4.85 -7.40 -4.42
N ALA A 54 -5.30 -7.69 -3.22
CA ALA A 54 -6.28 -8.73 -3.02
C ALA A 54 -7.58 -8.40 -3.72
N LYS A 55 -7.94 -7.13 -3.74
CA LYS A 55 -9.15 -6.74 -4.42
C LYS A 55 -9.02 -6.88 -5.92
N GLN A 56 -7.85 -6.62 -6.45
CA GLN A 56 -7.64 -6.71 -7.87
C GLN A 56 -7.54 -8.14 -8.36
N ASN A 57 -7.25 -9.05 -7.45
CA ASN A 57 -7.10 -10.44 -7.82
C ASN A 57 -8.06 -11.30 -7.04
N PRO A 58 -9.32 -11.18 -7.28
CA PRO A 58 -10.32 -11.93 -6.52
C PRO A 58 -10.19 -13.42 -6.71
N VAL A 59 -9.59 -13.80 -7.78
CA VAL A 59 -9.46 -15.17 -8.06
C VAL A 59 -8.71 -15.91 -7.05
N THR A 60 -7.89 -15.35 -6.53
CA THR A 60 -7.10 -16.05 -5.71
C THR A 60 -7.68 -16.56 -4.63
N VAL A 61 -8.08 -16.77 -4.45
CA VAL A 61 -8.46 -17.27 -3.49
C VAL A 61 -8.21 -18.13 -2.85
N SER A 62 -7.95 -18.38 -2.78
CA SER A 62 -7.68 -19.07 -2.22
C SER A 62 -7.41 -19.51 -1.40
N THR A 63 -7.15 -19.58 -1.26
CA THR A 63 -6.81 -19.97 -0.62
C THR A 63 -6.70 -20.21 0.25
N GLU A 64 -6.46 -20.15 0.40
CA GLU A 64 -6.20 -20.32 1.18
C GLU A 64 -6.40 -20.38 1.94
N SER A 65 -6.52 -20.41 2.02
CA SER A 65 -6.47 -20.43 2.82
C SER A 65 -6.54 -20.75 3.28
#